data_d470d15b1392de1e509b5082f1f95b71
#
_entry.id   d470d15b1392de1e509b5082f1f95b71
#
_cell.length_a   1.000
_cell.length_b   1.000
_cell.length_c   1.000
_cell.angle_alpha   90.00
_cell.angle_beta   90.00
_cell.angle_gamma   90.00
#
_symmetry.space_group_name_H-M   'P 1'
#
loop_
_entity.id
_entity.type
_entity.pdbx_description
1 polymer ?
#
loop_
_entity_poly.entity_id
_entity_poly.type
_entity_poly.pdbx_seq_one_letter_code
_entity_poly.pdbx_strand_id
1 'polypeptide(L)'
;IYISHDLSMVRRVCDRVAVMYLGRIVELANNRNIFFNPAHPYTRALLSAVPTVEDKPFRVETYLLEGEPPDPVDIPPGCSFRTRCPFAFDRCATDDPRLIPHGRDGSVACHLADETSGHAGRSLPTVFENV
;
A
#
# COMPACT_ATOMS: atom_id res chain seq x y z
N ILE A 1 0.38 -11.32 18.02
CA ILE A 1 -0.17 -10.25 17.14
C ILE A 1 0.08 -8.92 17.84
N TYR A 2 0.63 -7.99 17.10
CA TYR A 2 0.90 -6.63 17.55
C TYR A 2 0.17 -5.65 16.64
N ILE A 3 -0.73 -4.84 17.19
CA ILE A 3 -1.50 -3.84 16.43
C ILE A 3 -1.00 -2.46 16.82
N SER A 4 -0.55 -1.69 15.85
CA SER A 4 -0.02 -0.36 16.09
C SER A 4 -0.14 0.54 14.87
N HIS A 5 -0.21 1.84 15.12
CA HIS A 5 -0.02 2.87 14.09
C HIS A 5 1.42 3.41 14.08
N ASP A 6 2.27 2.96 15.00
CA ASP A 6 3.69 3.32 15.03
C ASP A 6 4.50 2.38 14.14
N LEU A 7 4.74 2.81 12.92
CA LEU A 7 5.50 2.04 11.93
C LEU A 7 6.95 1.79 12.33
N SER A 8 7.53 2.68 13.14
CA SER A 8 8.91 2.51 13.62
C SER A 8 9.02 1.33 14.56
N MET A 9 8.04 1.15 15.44
CA MET A 9 7.97 -0.01 16.35
C MET A 9 7.65 -1.29 15.56
N VAL A 10 6.68 -1.25 14.65
CA VAL A 10 6.34 -2.40 13.79
C VAL A 10 7.58 -2.90 13.05
N ARG A 11 8.38 -1.98 12.49
CA ARG A 11 9.62 -2.33 11.78
C ARG A 11 10.62 -3.09 12.65
N ARG A 12 10.68 -2.79 13.94
CA ARG A 12 11.66 -3.37 14.87
C ARG A 12 11.24 -4.74 15.41
N VAL A 13 9.93 -4.96 15.60
CA VAL A 13 9.46 -6.11 16.39
C VAL A 13 8.70 -7.16 15.58
N CYS A 14 8.28 -6.86 14.34
CA CYS A 14 7.45 -7.75 13.56
C CYS A 14 8.24 -8.42 12.44
N ASP A 15 8.07 -9.73 12.26
CA ASP A 15 8.62 -10.48 11.12
C ASP A 15 7.76 -10.33 9.86
N ARG A 16 6.43 -10.29 10.06
CA ARG A 16 5.44 -10.08 8.99
C ARG A 16 4.50 -8.95 9.37
N VAL A 17 4.07 -8.21 8.38
CA VAL A 17 3.20 -7.04 8.55
C VAL A 17 1.99 -7.15 7.63
N ALA A 18 0.81 -6.93 8.19
CA ALA A 18 -0.42 -6.74 7.45
C ALA A 18 -0.82 -5.26 7.53
N VAL A 19 -0.96 -4.62 6.39
CA VAL A 19 -1.47 -3.26 6.29
C VAL A 19 -2.97 -3.31 6.03
N MET A 20 -3.72 -2.57 6.83
CA MET A 20 -5.18 -2.52 6.74
C MET A 20 -5.67 -1.14 6.33
N TYR A 21 -6.71 -1.12 5.52
CA TYR A 21 -7.44 0.08 5.14
C TYR A 21 -8.95 -0.17 5.20
N LEU A 22 -9.69 0.64 5.94
CA LEU A 22 -11.14 0.48 6.15
C LEU A 22 -11.56 -0.95 6.53
N GLY A 23 -10.84 -1.57 7.47
CA GLY A 23 -11.14 -2.91 7.98
C GLY A 23 -10.72 -4.07 7.07
N ARG A 24 -10.05 -3.81 5.95
CA ARG A 24 -9.56 -4.83 5.01
C ARG A 24 -8.05 -4.85 4.94
N ILE A 25 -7.47 -6.04 4.82
CA ILE A 25 -6.04 -6.19 4.54
C ILE A 25 -5.81 -5.81 3.08
N VAL A 26 -4.99 -4.80 2.85
CA VAL A 26 -4.61 -4.34 1.50
C VAL A 26 -3.24 -4.85 1.08
N GLU A 27 -2.37 -5.13 2.04
CA GLU A 27 -1.07 -5.72 1.78
C GLU A 27 -0.61 -6.57 2.97
N LEU A 28 -0.02 -7.72 2.68
CA LEU A 28 0.57 -8.62 3.66
C LEU A 28 1.91 -9.11 3.12
N ALA A 29 2.99 -8.88 3.84
CA ALA A 29 4.30 -9.38 3.44
C ALA A 29 5.25 -9.48 4.65
N ASN A 30 6.46 -9.99 4.40
CA ASN A 30 7.50 -9.90 5.41
C ASN A 30 7.87 -8.42 5.66
N ASN A 31 8.42 -8.17 6.83
CA ASN A 31 8.80 -6.83 7.28
C ASN A 31 9.64 -6.08 6.23
N ARG A 32 10.67 -6.73 5.69
CA ARG A 32 11.56 -6.12 4.71
C ARG A 32 10.80 -5.65 3.46
N ASN A 33 9.90 -6.46 2.93
CA ASN A 33 9.15 -6.11 1.73
C ASN A 33 8.20 -4.94 1.97
N ILE A 34 7.49 -4.92 3.10
CA ILE A 34 6.61 -3.80 3.45
C ILE A 34 7.40 -2.49 3.51
N PHE A 35 8.55 -2.47 4.17
CA PHE A 35 9.28 -1.23 4.40
C PHE A 35 10.17 -0.79 3.24
N PHE A 36 10.62 -1.71 2.37
CA PHE A 36 11.54 -1.39 1.28
C PHE A 36 10.95 -1.55 -0.13
N ASN A 37 9.92 -2.39 -0.29
CA ASN A 37 9.27 -2.66 -1.57
C ASN A 37 7.74 -2.75 -1.42
N PRO A 38 7.07 -1.75 -0.84
CA PRO A 38 5.63 -1.78 -0.68
C PRO A 38 4.93 -1.87 -2.04
N ALA A 39 3.96 -2.77 -2.15
CA ALA A 39 3.24 -3.03 -3.39
C ALA A 39 1.95 -2.21 -3.51
N HIS A 40 1.29 -1.91 -2.37
CA HIS A 40 0.04 -1.17 -2.37
C HIS A 40 0.29 0.35 -2.29
N PRO A 41 -0.42 1.17 -3.06
CA PRO A 41 -0.29 2.63 -3.01
C PRO A 41 -0.52 3.24 -1.62
N TYR A 42 -1.45 2.69 -0.85
CA TYR A 42 -1.70 3.13 0.52
C TYR A 42 -0.51 2.85 1.45
N THR A 43 0.09 1.66 1.35
CA THR A 43 1.30 1.32 2.12
C THR A 43 2.43 2.31 1.83
N ARG A 44 2.64 2.64 0.57
CA ARG A 44 3.63 3.64 0.16
C ARG A 44 3.36 5.01 0.77
N ALA A 45 2.09 5.44 0.73
CA ALA A 45 1.69 6.71 1.31
C ALA A 45 1.93 6.75 2.82
N LEU A 46 1.59 5.68 3.54
CA LEU A 46 1.86 5.57 4.98
C LEU A 46 3.35 5.68 5.29
N LEU A 47 4.18 4.95 4.55
CA LEU A 47 5.63 4.97 4.75
C LEU A 47 6.25 6.33 4.39
N SER A 48 5.68 7.04 3.42
CA SER A 48 6.15 8.37 3.04
C SER A 48 5.93 9.41 4.13
N ALA A 49 4.89 9.24 4.94
CA ALA A 49 4.52 10.14 6.02
C ALA A 49 5.35 9.93 7.30
N VAL A 50 6.10 8.82 7.41
CA VAL A 50 6.92 8.56 8.60
C VAL A 50 8.17 9.43 8.60
N PRO A 51 8.34 10.32 9.60
CA PRO A 51 9.60 11.05 9.76
C PRO A 51 10.71 10.03 10.08
N THR A 52 11.69 9.93 9.21
CA THR A 52 12.86 9.09 9.48
C THR A 52 13.99 9.93 9.98
N VAL A 53 14.49 9.58 11.15
CA VAL A 53 15.64 10.24 11.76
C VAL A 53 16.96 9.68 11.20
N GLU A 54 16.95 8.46 10.65
CA GLU A 54 18.17 7.80 10.16
C GLU A 54 17.89 7.02 8.89
N ASP A 55 18.77 7.23 7.90
CA ASP A 55 18.98 6.43 6.70
C ASP A 55 17.70 5.95 5.98
N LYS A 56 17.03 6.90 5.32
CA LYS A 56 16.21 6.50 4.18
C LYS A 56 17.18 6.10 3.07
N PRO A 57 17.29 4.82 2.74
CA PRO A 57 17.95 4.45 1.50
C PRO A 57 17.14 4.96 0.30
N PHE A 58 16.00 5.60 0.54
CA PHE A 58 15.06 6.04 -0.47
C PHE A 58 14.53 7.44 -0.14
N ARG A 59 14.70 8.39 -1.03
CA ARG A 59 13.87 9.59 -1.05
C ARG A 59 12.48 9.17 -1.52
N VAL A 60 11.59 8.93 -0.58
CA VAL A 60 10.18 8.81 -0.89
C VAL A 60 9.69 10.23 -1.12
N GLU A 61 9.28 10.55 -2.34
CA GLU A 61 8.45 11.73 -2.54
C GLU A 61 7.25 11.60 -1.62
N THR A 62 7.02 12.61 -0.79
CA THR A 62 5.94 12.56 0.18
C THR A 62 4.63 12.52 -0.58
N TYR A 63 3.99 11.37 -0.62
CA TYR A 63 2.62 11.25 -1.08
C TYR A 63 1.72 11.86 -0.02
N LEU A 64 1.34 13.10 -0.22
CA LEU A 64 0.24 13.66 0.53
C LEU A 64 -1.03 12.98 0.05
N LEU A 65 -1.61 12.16 0.94
CA LEU A 65 -2.94 11.61 0.70
C LEU A 65 -3.93 12.77 0.73
N GLU A 66 -4.41 13.16 -0.44
CA GLU A 66 -5.45 14.17 -0.56
C GLU A 66 -6.80 13.58 -0.16
N GLY A 67 -7.64 14.42 0.45
CA GLY A 67 -8.99 14.05 0.86
C GLY A 67 -9.05 13.25 2.15
N GLU A 68 -10.26 13.17 2.69
CA GLU A 68 -10.58 12.36 3.86
C GLU A 68 -10.83 10.89 3.47
N PRO A 69 -10.56 9.94 4.37
CA PRO A 69 -10.96 8.56 4.14
C PRO A 69 -12.49 8.48 4.03
N PRO A 70 -13.03 7.59 3.18
CA PRO A 70 -14.46 7.35 3.12
C PRO A 70 -15.02 6.92 4.47
N ASP A 71 -16.32 7.13 4.68
CA ASP A 71 -17.01 6.63 5.86
C ASP A 71 -16.88 5.09 5.89
N PRO A 72 -16.40 4.52 6.99
CA PRO A 72 -16.31 3.06 7.15
C PRO A 72 -17.65 2.33 7.04
N VAL A 73 -18.76 3.05 7.24
CA VAL A 73 -20.13 2.51 7.15
C VAL A 73 -20.64 2.56 5.71
N ASP A 74 -20.16 3.53 4.91
CA ASP A 74 -20.57 3.71 3.52
C ASP A 74 -19.35 3.65 2.59
N ILE A 75 -18.77 2.45 2.49
CA ILE A 75 -17.61 2.20 1.64
C ILE A 75 -18.02 2.25 0.17
N PRO A 76 -17.39 3.08 -0.67
CA PRO A 76 -17.73 3.16 -2.08
C PRO A 76 -17.48 1.83 -2.80
N PRO A 77 -18.23 1.50 -3.87
CA PRO A 77 -18.02 0.27 -4.64
C PRO A 77 -16.63 0.23 -5.28
N GLY A 78 -16.15 -0.98 -5.56
CA GLY A 78 -14.83 -1.20 -6.12
C GLY A 78 -13.72 -1.11 -5.07
N CYS A 79 -12.56 -0.65 -5.48
CA CYS A 79 -11.43 -0.48 -4.56
C CYS A 79 -11.72 0.61 -3.52
N SER A 80 -11.70 0.26 -2.24
CA SER A 80 -11.98 1.19 -1.14
C SER A 80 -11.01 2.37 -1.06
N PHE A 81 -9.79 2.22 -1.58
CA PHE A 81 -8.77 3.26 -1.60
C PHE A 81 -8.84 4.17 -2.85
N ARG A 82 -9.65 3.84 -3.86
CA ARG A 82 -9.67 4.54 -5.16
C ARG A 82 -9.87 6.05 -5.10
N THR A 83 -10.63 6.54 -4.14
CA THR A 83 -10.94 7.97 -3.99
C THR A 83 -9.73 8.80 -3.56
N ARG A 84 -8.72 8.15 -3.00
CA ARG A 84 -7.46 8.76 -2.54
C ARG A 84 -6.22 8.23 -3.27
N CYS A 85 -6.43 7.31 -4.20
CA CYS A 85 -5.34 6.67 -4.93
C CYS A 85 -4.96 7.50 -6.17
N PRO A 86 -3.73 8.00 -6.28
CA PRO A 86 -3.29 8.76 -7.44
C PRO A 86 -3.14 7.91 -8.71
N PHE A 87 -3.20 6.58 -8.58
CA PHE A 87 -3.06 5.61 -9.67
C PHE A 87 -4.38 4.92 -10.03
N ALA A 88 -5.51 5.38 -9.48
CA ALA A 88 -6.80 4.79 -9.74
C ALA A 88 -7.16 4.86 -11.24
N PHE A 89 -7.79 3.80 -11.74
CA PHE A 89 -8.29 3.68 -13.11
C PHE A 89 -9.66 3.02 -13.11
N ASP A 90 -10.29 2.87 -14.29
CA ASP A 90 -11.69 2.51 -14.41
C ASP A 90 -12.09 1.24 -13.64
N ARG A 91 -11.30 0.19 -13.69
CA ARG A 91 -11.57 -1.05 -12.96
C ARG A 91 -11.63 -0.84 -11.44
N CYS A 92 -10.86 0.11 -10.91
CA CYS A 92 -10.90 0.44 -9.48
C CYS A 92 -12.25 0.99 -9.02
N ALA A 93 -13.07 1.52 -9.92
CA ALA A 93 -14.39 2.05 -9.60
C ALA A 93 -15.47 0.97 -9.50
N THR A 94 -15.28 -0.17 -10.18
CA THR A 94 -16.29 -1.23 -10.31
C THR A 94 -15.95 -2.49 -9.56
N ASP A 95 -14.67 -2.87 -9.53
CA ASP A 95 -14.23 -4.15 -9.00
C ASP A 95 -13.44 -3.97 -7.70
N ASP A 96 -13.83 -4.70 -6.67
CA ASP A 96 -13.09 -4.77 -5.41
C ASP A 96 -11.86 -5.68 -5.58
N PRO A 97 -10.63 -5.18 -5.44
CA PRO A 97 -9.45 -6.00 -5.65
C PRO A 97 -9.33 -7.06 -4.55
N ARG A 98 -9.16 -8.30 -4.96
CA ARG A 98 -8.89 -9.41 -4.04
C ARG A 98 -7.44 -9.41 -3.60
N LEU A 99 -7.19 -9.94 -2.42
CA LEU A 99 -5.83 -10.19 -1.94
C LEU A 99 -5.22 -11.32 -2.74
N ILE A 100 -4.30 -11.01 -3.64
CA ILE A 100 -3.62 -11.96 -4.53
C ILE A 100 -2.15 -12.11 -4.14
N PRO A 101 -1.53 -13.27 -4.38
CA PRO A 101 -0.10 -13.45 -4.16
C PRO A 101 0.73 -12.39 -4.91
N HIS A 102 1.72 -11.83 -4.25
CA HIS A 102 2.62 -10.84 -4.82
C HIS A 102 4.04 -11.03 -4.29
N GLY A 103 5.01 -11.15 -5.20
CA GLY A 103 6.37 -11.49 -4.82
C GLY A 103 6.48 -12.91 -4.24
N ARG A 104 7.55 -13.17 -3.49
CA ARG A 104 7.83 -14.53 -2.98
C ARG A 104 6.91 -14.92 -1.81
N ASP A 105 6.71 -14.00 -0.85
CA ASP A 105 6.06 -14.30 0.44
C ASP A 105 4.99 -13.27 0.81
N GLY A 106 4.46 -12.54 -0.16
CA GLY A 106 3.49 -11.48 0.06
C GLY A 106 2.17 -11.69 -0.66
N SER A 107 1.23 -10.81 -0.33
CA SER A 107 -0.06 -10.67 -1.01
C SER A 107 -0.47 -9.21 -1.02
N VAL A 108 -1.16 -8.79 -2.07
CA VAL A 108 -1.64 -7.41 -2.24
C VAL A 108 -3.02 -7.37 -2.85
N ALA A 109 -3.85 -6.46 -2.38
CA ALA A 109 -5.19 -6.20 -2.91
C ALA A 109 -5.17 -4.93 -3.77
N CYS A 110 -4.60 -5.02 -4.96
CA CYS A 110 -4.48 -3.90 -5.88
C CYS A 110 -4.53 -4.38 -7.33
N HIS A 111 -5.36 -3.75 -8.16
CA HIS A 111 -5.47 -4.08 -9.58
C HIS A 111 -4.19 -3.80 -10.39
N LEU A 112 -3.32 -2.91 -9.92
CA LEU A 112 -2.02 -2.67 -10.54
C LEU A 112 -1.07 -3.87 -10.43
N ALA A 113 -1.27 -4.73 -9.43
CA ALA A 113 -0.49 -5.95 -9.25
C ALA A 113 -1.12 -7.17 -9.94
N ASP A 114 -2.35 -7.04 -10.44
CA ASP A 114 -3.07 -8.11 -11.14
C ASP A 114 -2.73 -8.08 -12.64
N GLU A 115 -2.02 -9.09 -13.10
CA GLU A 115 -1.60 -9.23 -14.50
C GLU A 115 -2.79 -9.26 -15.48
N THR A 116 -3.96 -9.68 -15.01
CA THR A 116 -5.19 -9.72 -15.83
C THR A 116 -5.84 -8.35 -16.00
N SER A 117 -5.41 -7.35 -15.24
CA SER A 117 -6.01 -6.00 -15.29
C SER A 117 -5.70 -5.22 -16.56
N GLY A 118 -4.70 -5.65 -17.33
CA GLY A 118 -4.15 -4.89 -18.45
C GLY A 118 -3.32 -3.66 -18.03
N HIS A 119 -3.16 -3.46 -16.74
CA HIS A 119 -2.43 -2.34 -16.14
C HIS A 119 -1.25 -2.83 -15.26
N ALA A 120 -1.08 -4.14 -15.14
CA ALA A 120 0.05 -4.72 -14.44
C ALA A 120 1.35 -4.28 -15.11
N GLY A 121 2.30 -3.81 -14.29
CA GLY A 121 3.56 -3.30 -14.81
C GLY A 121 3.49 -1.85 -15.32
N ARG A 122 2.34 -1.16 -15.28
CA ARG A 122 2.39 0.29 -15.15
C ARG A 122 3.07 0.56 -13.83
N SER A 123 4.37 0.77 -13.92
CA SER A 123 5.19 1.07 -12.78
C SER A 123 4.48 2.15 -11.99
N LEU A 124 4.04 1.78 -10.81
CA LEU A 124 3.98 2.77 -9.76
C LEU A 124 5.28 3.52 -9.91
N PRO A 125 5.29 4.86 -10.11
CA PRO A 125 6.54 5.56 -10.28
C PRO A 125 7.45 4.98 -9.22
N THR A 126 8.55 4.44 -9.67
CA THR A 126 9.53 3.81 -8.81
C THR A 126 10.10 4.93 -7.97
N VAL A 127 9.35 5.24 -6.92
CA VAL A 127 9.73 6.20 -5.89
C VAL A 127 11.04 5.74 -5.25
N PHE A 128 11.50 4.57 -5.68
CA PHE A 128 12.67 3.86 -5.18
C PHE A 128 13.75 3.62 -6.25
N GLU A 129 13.59 4.11 -7.47
CA GLU A 129 14.67 4.08 -8.45
C GLU A 129 15.57 5.28 -8.23
N ASN A 130 16.81 4.98 -8.02
CA ASN A 130 17.97 5.85 -7.90
C ASN A 130 18.24 6.42 -6.50
N VAL A 131 18.77 5.57 -5.71
CA VAL A 131 19.86 5.96 -4.83
C VAL A 131 21.12 5.25 -5.27
#